data_c243381c593e9821da8354ee723845f4
#
_entry.id   c243381c593e9821da8354ee723845f4
#
_cell.length_a   1.000
_cell.length_b   1.000
_cell.length_c   1.000
_cell.angle_alpha   90.00
_cell.angle_beta   90.00
_cell.angle_gamma   90.00
#
_symmetry.space_group_name_H-M   'P 1'
#
loop_
_entity.id
_entity.type
_entity.pdbx_description
1 polymer ?
#
loop_
_entity_poly.entity_id
_entity_poly.type
_entity_poly.pdbx_seq_one_letter_code
_entity_poly.pdbx_strand_id
1 'polypeptide(L)'
;LTEPLLYDSLVPMAEPLVKWAVEVTRLQDLPRIVRRAAKIAMTPPMGPVFISLPGDILNEEDALELGSRTRIQTKVCPTEETLNALADRMIQAKNPVILAGHEIATDRAFEEAGNIADVLGCAVYQQTVQYGAHFPSTHPCFMGALSRDQQQVRDVLSPYDLLIVLGADVLRMSVWAPVEPLP
;
A
#
# COMPACT_ATOMS: atom_id res chain seq x y z
N LEU A 1 41.89 14.91 -16.08
CA LEU A 1 40.56 14.30 -15.80
C LEU A 1 40.76 12.80 -15.78
N THR A 2 40.61 12.19 -14.61
CA THR A 2 40.62 10.74 -14.46
C THR A 2 39.17 10.26 -14.50
N GLU A 3 38.84 9.42 -15.47
CA GLU A 3 37.54 8.72 -15.45
C GLU A 3 37.51 7.74 -14.27
N PRO A 4 36.37 7.68 -13.54
CA PRO A 4 36.22 6.67 -12.50
C PRO A 4 36.31 5.27 -13.09
N LEU A 5 36.99 4.36 -12.41
CA LEU A 5 37.15 2.97 -12.84
C LEU A 5 35.80 2.21 -12.98
N LEU A 6 34.83 2.58 -12.16
CA LEU A 6 33.49 2.01 -12.13
C LEU A 6 32.47 3.16 -12.21
N TYR A 7 32.08 3.53 -13.41
CA TYR A 7 31.12 4.59 -13.67
C TYR A 7 30.06 4.11 -14.67
N ASP A 8 28.82 4.45 -14.39
CA ASP A 8 27.70 4.37 -15.31
C ASP A 8 26.63 5.41 -14.94
N SER A 9 25.67 5.63 -15.82
CA SER A 9 24.54 6.53 -15.61
C SER A 9 23.55 5.88 -14.63
N LEU A 10 23.72 6.12 -13.33
CA LEU A 10 22.97 5.45 -12.27
C LEU A 10 21.47 5.79 -12.28
N VAL A 11 21.10 7.03 -12.64
CA VAL A 11 19.69 7.46 -12.66
C VAL A 11 18.87 6.66 -13.67
N PRO A 12 19.26 6.53 -14.96
CA PRO A 12 18.53 5.70 -15.92
C PRO A 12 18.45 4.22 -15.54
N MET A 13 19.45 3.70 -14.85
CA MET A 13 19.44 2.32 -14.34
C MET A 13 18.43 2.12 -13.21
N ALA A 14 18.25 3.13 -12.35
CA ALA A 14 17.33 3.08 -11.21
C ALA A 14 15.87 3.38 -11.60
N GLU A 15 15.63 4.26 -12.58
CA GLU A 15 14.30 4.75 -12.96
C GLU A 15 13.22 3.65 -13.11
N PRO A 16 13.48 2.51 -13.79
CA PRO A 16 12.45 1.47 -13.93
C PRO A 16 12.10 0.75 -12.63
N LEU A 17 12.89 0.89 -11.58
CA LEU A 17 12.76 0.16 -10.32
C LEU A 17 12.23 1.03 -9.17
N VAL A 18 12.18 2.35 -9.36
CA VAL A 18 11.85 3.30 -8.30
C VAL A 18 10.77 4.28 -8.74
N LYS A 19 10.13 4.89 -7.76
CA LYS A 19 9.08 5.90 -8.00
C LYS A 19 9.64 7.23 -8.53
N TRP A 20 10.88 7.53 -8.21
CA TRP A 20 11.60 8.71 -8.67
C TRP A 20 13.10 8.53 -8.46
N ALA A 21 13.88 8.95 -9.44
CA ALA A 21 15.33 8.94 -9.39
C ALA A 21 15.88 10.33 -9.70
N VAL A 22 17.00 10.69 -9.09
CA VAL A 22 17.67 11.98 -9.32
C VAL A 22 19.14 11.89 -8.94
N GLU A 23 19.98 12.64 -9.64
CA GLU A 23 21.35 12.92 -9.25
C GLU A 23 21.47 14.33 -8.67
N VAL A 24 22.23 14.46 -7.60
CA VAL A 24 22.56 15.76 -6.99
C VAL A 24 23.73 16.35 -7.73
N THR A 25 23.54 17.48 -8.40
CA THR A 25 24.56 18.18 -9.18
C THR A 25 25.13 19.41 -8.50
N ARG A 26 24.54 19.82 -7.37
CA ARG A 26 24.99 20.97 -6.56
C ARG A 26 24.65 20.70 -5.10
N LEU A 27 25.61 20.93 -4.21
CA LEU A 27 25.43 20.71 -2.78
C LEU A 27 24.27 21.54 -2.19
N GLN A 28 24.09 22.78 -2.65
CA GLN A 28 23.00 23.67 -2.19
C GLN A 28 21.59 23.13 -2.47
N ASP A 29 21.45 22.25 -3.47
CA ASP A 29 20.16 21.63 -3.82
C ASP A 29 19.85 20.38 -2.98
N LEU A 30 20.82 19.79 -2.30
CA LEU A 30 20.69 18.55 -1.54
C LEU A 30 19.52 18.58 -0.53
N PRO A 31 19.38 19.60 0.34
CA PRO A 31 18.27 19.62 1.31
C PRO A 31 16.88 19.62 0.64
N ARG A 32 16.74 20.32 -0.47
CA ARG A 32 15.50 20.38 -1.26
C ARG A 32 15.21 19.03 -1.93
N ILE A 33 16.22 18.40 -2.51
CA ILE A 33 16.12 17.09 -3.17
C ILE A 33 15.73 16.03 -2.15
N VAL A 34 16.38 15.95 -1.00
CA VAL A 34 16.06 14.96 0.05
C VAL A 34 14.62 15.15 0.56
N ARG A 35 14.18 16.38 0.80
CA ARG A 35 12.78 16.64 1.19
C ARG A 35 11.78 16.21 0.12
N ARG A 36 12.08 16.49 -1.16
CA ARG A 36 11.24 16.05 -2.29
C ARG A 36 11.19 14.54 -2.39
N ALA A 37 12.33 13.87 -2.27
CA ALA A 37 12.45 12.42 -2.29
C ALA A 37 11.61 11.76 -1.18
N ALA A 38 11.75 12.22 0.06
CA ALA A 38 10.96 11.74 1.18
C ALA A 38 9.46 11.94 0.95
N LYS A 39 9.07 13.12 0.44
CA LYS A 39 7.67 13.41 0.09
C LYS A 39 7.12 12.45 -0.96
N ILE A 40 7.86 12.19 -2.04
CA ILE A 40 7.47 11.28 -3.12
C ILE A 40 7.38 9.85 -2.60
N ALA A 41 8.38 9.37 -1.82
CA ALA A 41 8.39 8.03 -1.28
C ALA A 41 7.18 7.75 -0.36
N MET A 42 6.80 8.73 0.45
CA MET A 42 5.72 8.61 1.45
C MET A 42 4.33 8.96 0.92
N THR A 43 4.21 9.45 -0.30
CA THR A 43 2.90 9.73 -0.92
C THR A 43 2.35 8.44 -1.54
N PRO A 44 1.12 8.03 -1.25
CA PRO A 44 0.51 6.86 -1.89
C PRO A 44 0.40 6.99 -3.43
N PRO A 45 0.55 5.89 -4.16
CA PRO A 45 1.09 4.61 -3.71
C PRO A 45 2.55 4.76 -3.28
N MET A 46 2.87 4.39 -2.02
CA MET A 46 4.23 4.53 -1.49
C MET A 46 5.22 3.66 -2.26
N GLY A 47 6.45 4.15 -2.40
CA GLY A 47 7.47 3.40 -3.14
C GLY A 47 8.87 3.97 -2.95
N PRO A 48 9.91 3.20 -3.32
CA PRO A 48 11.29 3.62 -3.18
C PRO A 48 11.61 4.81 -4.09
N VAL A 49 12.60 5.59 -3.68
CA VAL A 49 13.21 6.66 -4.47
C VAL A 49 14.72 6.47 -4.49
N PHE A 50 15.36 6.94 -5.53
CA PHE A 50 16.81 6.85 -5.69
C PHE A 50 17.42 8.25 -5.77
N ILE A 51 18.48 8.50 -4.99
CA ILE A 51 19.27 9.72 -5.04
C ILE A 51 20.73 9.33 -5.27
N SER A 52 21.28 9.74 -6.41
CA SER A 52 22.71 9.62 -6.70
C SER A 52 23.45 10.80 -6.06
N LEU A 53 24.50 10.49 -5.32
CA LEU A 53 25.39 11.47 -4.69
C LEU A 53 26.80 11.28 -5.27
N PRO A 54 27.21 12.06 -6.31
CA PRO A 54 28.54 12.01 -6.86
C PRO A 54 29.62 12.33 -5.83
N GLY A 55 30.82 11.79 -6.01
CA GLY A 55 31.91 11.92 -5.05
C GLY A 55 32.44 13.34 -4.88
N ASP A 56 32.34 14.18 -5.90
CA ASP A 56 32.64 15.62 -5.82
C ASP A 56 31.67 16.33 -4.88
N ILE A 57 30.38 16.08 -5.01
CA ILE A 57 29.33 16.64 -4.11
C ILE A 57 29.54 16.17 -2.67
N LEU A 58 29.92 14.91 -2.47
CA LEU A 58 30.17 14.35 -1.13
C LEU A 58 31.40 14.96 -0.43
N ASN A 59 32.32 15.53 -1.19
CA ASN A 59 33.52 16.18 -0.69
C ASN A 59 33.37 17.71 -0.53
N GLU A 60 32.23 18.29 -0.96
CA GLU A 60 31.96 19.70 -0.78
C GLU A 60 31.47 20.00 0.64
N GLU A 61 31.83 21.19 1.13
CA GLU A 61 31.37 21.73 2.41
C GLU A 61 30.73 23.10 2.18
N ASP A 62 29.52 23.32 2.69
CA ASP A 62 28.85 24.62 2.63
C ASP A 62 27.84 24.76 3.79
N ALA A 63 27.50 26.01 4.10
CA ALA A 63 26.41 26.33 5.03
C ALA A 63 25.07 26.18 4.32
N LEU A 64 24.34 25.11 4.64
CA LEU A 64 23.07 24.79 3.97
C LEU A 64 21.86 25.18 4.82
N GLU A 65 20.89 25.80 4.20
CA GLU A 65 19.56 26.02 4.79
C GLU A 65 18.73 24.71 4.68
N LEU A 66 18.53 24.02 5.79
CA LEU A 66 17.81 22.74 5.82
C LEU A 66 16.29 22.91 5.62
N GLY A 67 15.74 24.10 5.89
CA GLY A 67 14.31 24.38 5.83
C GLY A 67 13.47 23.56 6.82
N SER A 68 12.15 23.65 6.70
CA SER A 68 11.21 22.95 7.59
C SER A 68 10.69 21.64 6.97
N ARG A 69 10.24 20.74 7.85
CA ARG A 69 9.55 19.50 7.41
C ARG A 69 8.21 19.83 6.77
N THR A 70 7.93 19.24 5.62
CA THR A 70 6.60 19.28 4.99
C THR A 70 5.99 17.89 5.09
N ARG A 71 4.79 17.80 5.67
CA ARG A 71 3.97 16.57 5.65
C ARG A 71 2.84 16.75 4.66
N ILE A 72 2.56 15.71 3.89
CA ILE A 72 1.38 15.65 3.02
C ILE A 72 0.26 14.99 3.81
N GLN A 73 -0.90 15.62 3.81
CA GLN A 73 -2.12 14.97 4.29
C GLN A 73 -2.63 14.03 3.20
N THR A 74 -2.60 12.74 3.48
CA THR A 74 -3.00 11.69 2.53
C THR A 74 -4.36 11.07 2.86
N LYS A 75 -4.93 11.40 4.02
CA LYS A 75 -6.26 10.92 4.40
C LYS A 75 -7.33 11.58 3.54
N VAL A 76 -8.11 10.75 2.88
CA VAL A 76 -9.31 11.16 2.14
C VAL A 76 -10.52 10.53 2.83
N CYS A 77 -11.64 11.25 2.84
CA CYS A 77 -12.90 10.74 3.36
C CYS A 77 -13.93 10.80 2.22
N PRO A 78 -14.71 9.76 1.98
CA PRO A 78 -15.82 9.81 1.03
C PRO A 78 -16.91 10.77 1.51
N THR A 79 -17.81 11.14 0.60
CA THR A 79 -18.97 11.95 0.95
C THR A 79 -19.93 11.17 1.85
N GLU A 80 -20.74 11.86 2.63
CA GLU A 80 -21.76 11.24 3.49
C GLU A 80 -22.76 10.41 2.68
N GLU A 81 -23.15 10.88 1.50
CA GLU A 81 -23.99 10.15 0.56
C GLU A 81 -23.38 8.80 0.15
N THR A 82 -22.09 8.79 -0.16
CA THR A 82 -21.37 7.55 -0.52
C THR A 82 -21.28 6.59 0.67
N LEU A 83 -21.06 7.10 1.88
CA LEU A 83 -21.03 6.29 3.10
C LEU A 83 -22.39 5.67 3.40
N ASN A 84 -23.47 6.42 3.26
CA ASN A 84 -24.82 5.93 3.47
C ASN A 84 -25.17 4.84 2.43
N ALA A 85 -24.86 5.05 1.16
CA ALA A 85 -25.09 4.06 0.11
C ALA A 85 -24.29 2.76 0.35
N LEU A 86 -23.07 2.86 0.89
CA LEU A 86 -22.27 1.70 1.28
C LEU A 86 -22.89 0.96 2.48
N ALA A 87 -23.29 1.70 3.51
CA ALA A 87 -23.96 1.14 4.69
C ALA A 87 -25.26 0.41 4.32
N ASP A 88 -26.08 0.99 3.45
CA ASP A 88 -27.31 0.36 2.97
C ASP A 88 -27.03 -0.97 2.25
N ARG A 89 -25.99 -1.03 1.42
CA ARG A 89 -25.58 -2.28 0.78
C ARG A 89 -25.14 -3.34 1.78
N MET A 90 -24.36 -2.95 2.78
CA MET A 90 -23.90 -3.86 3.84
C MET A 90 -25.06 -4.44 4.65
N ILE A 91 -26.03 -3.60 5.01
CA ILE A 91 -27.21 -4.00 5.80
C ILE A 91 -28.16 -4.90 4.99
N GLN A 92 -28.25 -4.70 3.67
CA GLN A 92 -29.13 -5.50 2.80
C GLN A 92 -28.53 -6.89 2.46
N ALA A 93 -27.23 -7.07 2.59
CA ALA A 93 -26.58 -8.35 2.34
C ALA A 93 -27.04 -9.40 3.36
N LYS A 94 -27.26 -10.62 2.87
CA LYS A 94 -27.71 -11.75 3.71
C LYS A 94 -26.54 -12.55 4.25
N ASN A 95 -25.45 -12.59 3.51
CA ASN A 95 -24.25 -13.32 3.87
C ASN A 95 -23.01 -12.57 3.37
N PRO A 96 -22.70 -11.39 3.96
CA PRO A 96 -21.53 -10.62 3.57
C PRO A 96 -20.23 -11.28 4.05
N VAL A 97 -19.11 -10.96 3.39
CA VAL A 97 -17.75 -11.35 3.79
C VAL A 97 -16.81 -10.16 3.68
N ILE A 98 -15.91 -10.03 4.63
CA ILE A 98 -14.85 -9.03 4.61
C ILE A 98 -13.55 -9.66 4.12
N LEU A 99 -12.89 -8.98 3.18
CA LEU A 99 -11.52 -9.24 2.79
C LEU A 99 -10.62 -8.13 3.34
N ALA A 100 -9.85 -8.46 4.37
CA ALA A 100 -8.97 -7.56 5.08
C ALA A 100 -7.59 -7.50 4.41
N GLY A 101 -7.10 -6.29 4.15
CA GLY A 101 -5.84 -6.03 3.50
C GLY A 101 -4.86 -5.20 4.32
N HIS A 102 -3.71 -4.95 3.71
CA HIS A 102 -2.58 -4.29 4.37
C HIS A 102 -2.85 -2.82 4.74
N GLU A 103 -3.78 -2.15 4.09
CA GLU A 103 -4.09 -0.74 4.39
C GLU A 103 -4.73 -0.59 5.78
N ILE A 104 -5.41 -1.62 6.30
CA ILE A 104 -5.90 -1.63 7.70
C ILE A 104 -4.75 -1.41 8.67
N ALA A 105 -3.63 -2.12 8.47
CA ALA A 105 -2.44 -1.97 9.31
C ALA A 105 -1.75 -0.62 9.08
N THR A 106 -1.65 -0.16 7.84
CA THR A 106 -1.04 1.12 7.47
C THR A 106 -1.77 2.29 8.10
N ASP A 107 -3.10 2.26 8.10
CA ASP A 107 -3.96 3.30 8.67
C ASP A 107 -4.28 3.10 10.15
N ARG A 108 -3.80 1.98 10.74
CA ARG A 108 -4.06 1.60 12.14
C ARG A 108 -5.54 1.44 12.46
N ALA A 109 -6.32 0.92 11.52
CA ALA A 109 -7.77 0.80 11.57
C ALA A 109 -8.25 -0.60 12.02
N PHE A 110 -7.47 -1.28 12.89
CA PHE A 110 -7.80 -2.64 13.36
C PHE A 110 -9.08 -2.67 14.20
N GLU A 111 -9.30 -1.65 15.04
CA GLU A 111 -10.46 -1.54 15.90
C GLU A 111 -11.72 -1.29 15.05
N GLU A 112 -11.66 -0.36 14.12
CA GLU A 112 -12.77 -0.04 13.22
C GLU A 112 -13.13 -1.24 12.32
N ALA A 113 -12.12 -1.95 11.80
CA ALA A 113 -12.36 -3.16 11.01
C ALA A 113 -13.01 -4.28 11.86
N GLY A 114 -12.58 -4.46 13.10
CA GLY A 114 -13.21 -5.38 14.06
C GLY A 114 -14.65 -5.02 14.35
N ASN A 115 -14.92 -3.75 14.63
CA ASN A 115 -16.27 -3.26 14.90
C ASN A 115 -17.24 -3.48 13.72
N ILE A 116 -16.78 -3.27 12.48
CA ILE A 116 -17.60 -3.57 11.28
C ILE A 116 -17.90 -5.06 11.21
N ALA A 117 -16.92 -5.93 11.46
CA ALA A 117 -17.11 -7.38 11.44
C ALA A 117 -18.11 -7.84 12.52
N ASP A 118 -18.05 -7.26 13.72
CA ASP A 118 -18.98 -7.55 14.81
C ASP A 118 -20.41 -7.10 14.49
N VAL A 119 -20.58 -5.88 13.97
CA VAL A 119 -21.90 -5.34 13.61
C VAL A 119 -22.56 -6.16 12.51
N LEU A 120 -21.79 -6.62 11.53
CA LEU A 120 -22.30 -7.43 10.42
C LEU A 120 -22.40 -8.92 10.77
N GLY A 121 -21.70 -9.37 11.81
CA GLY A 121 -21.62 -10.80 12.17
C GLY A 121 -21.03 -11.65 11.05
N CYS A 122 -20.13 -11.11 10.25
CA CYS A 122 -19.68 -11.73 9.00
C CYS A 122 -18.26 -12.31 9.09
N ALA A 123 -17.97 -13.30 8.25
CA ALA A 123 -16.64 -13.87 8.13
C ALA A 123 -15.63 -12.83 7.63
N VAL A 124 -14.39 -12.91 8.14
CA VAL A 124 -13.27 -12.07 7.72
C VAL A 124 -12.12 -12.95 7.24
N TYR A 125 -11.74 -12.79 6.01
CA TYR A 125 -10.54 -13.39 5.44
C TYR A 125 -9.46 -12.34 5.22
N GLN A 126 -8.20 -12.74 5.36
CA GLN A 126 -7.06 -11.93 4.99
C GLN A 126 -6.73 -12.15 3.51
N GLN A 127 -6.26 -11.10 2.84
CA GLN A 127 -5.90 -11.17 1.41
C GLN A 127 -4.86 -12.26 1.08
N THR A 128 -4.80 -12.67 -0.18
CA THR A 128 -3.98 -13.78 -0.68
C THR A 128 -2.46 -13.59 -0.49
N VAL A 129 -1.97 -12.36 -0.64
CA VAL A 129 -0.55 -12.02 -0.39
C VAL A 129 -0.46 -11.24 0.91
N GLN A 130 0.17 -11.86 1.89
CA GLN A 130 0.28 -11.31 3.24
C GLN A 130 1.58 -10.54 3.41
N TYR A 131 1.47 -9.30 3.82
CA TYR A 131 2.62 -8.44 4.20
C TYR A 131 2.71 -8.23 5.72
N GLY A 132 1.97 -9.04 6.48
CA GLY A 132 1.86 -8.98 7.93
C GLY A 132 0.45 -9.32 8.41
N ALA A 133 0.11 -8.95 9.63
CA ALA A 133 -1.25 -9.07 10.16
C ALA A 133 -2.11 -7.94 9.57
N HIS A 134 -3.19 -8.31 8.91
CA HIS A 134 -4.15 -7.34 8.32
C HIS A 134 -5.47 -7.28 9.09
N PHE A 135 -5.69 -8.22 10.02
CA PHE A 135 -6.83 -8.28 10.89
C PHE A 135 -6.44 -8.99 12.19
N PRO A 136 -7.07 -8.71 13.35
CA PRO A 136 -6.78 -9.42 14.59
C PRO A 136 -7.08 -10.92 14.48
N SER A 137 -6.06 -11.76 14.56
CA SER A 137 -6.21 -13.22 14.43
C SER A 137 -6.98 -13.87 15.59
N THR A 138 -7.14 -13.16 16.70
CA THR A 138 -7.93 -13.60 17.86
C THR A 138 -9.41 -13.22 17.75
N HIS A 139 -9.79 -12.48 16.74
CA HIS A 139 -11.17 -12.06 16.53
C HIS A 139 -12.07 -13.24 16.13
N PRO A 140 -13.28 -13.40 16.72
CA PRO A 140 -14.17 -14.55 16.44
C PRO A 140 -14.55 -14.72 14.97
N CYS A 141 -14.66 -13.60 14.24
CA CYS A 141 -15.00 -13.59 12.82
C CYS A 141 -13.81 -13.94 11.89
N PHE A 142 -12.58 -14.04 12.40
CA PHE A 142 -11.41 -14.30 11.59
C PHE A 142 -11.32 -15.74 11.12
N MET A 143 -11.36 -15.96 9.83
CA MET A 143 -11.36 -17.29 9.19
C MET A 143 -10.01 -17.71 8.63
N GLY A 144 -8.99 -16.83 8.71
CA GLY A 144 -7.67 -17.07 8.12
C GLY A 144 -7.43 -16.27 6.85
N ALA A 145 -6.44 -16.70 6.07
CA ALA A 145 -6.08 -16.03 4.82
C ALA A 145 -6.61 -16.79 3.61
N LEU A 146 -6.98 -16.06 2.56
CA LEU A 146 -7.30 -16.66 1.26
C LEU A 146 -6.06 -17.29 0.64
N SER A 147 -6.27 -18.40 -0.06
CA SER A 147 -5.25 -19.07 -0.87
C SER A 147 -4.86 -18.19 -2.07
N ARG A 148 -3.68 -18.47 -2.65
CA ARG A 148 -3.24 -17.90 -3.93
C ARG A 148 -3.73 -18.71 -5.14
N ASP A 149 -4.56 -19.73 -4.90
CA ASP A 149 -5.18 -20.59 -5.91
C ASP A 149 -6.57 -20.02 -6.26
N GLN A 150 -6.78 -19.77 -7.54
CA GLN A 150 -7.98 -19.11 -8.06
C GLN A 150 -9.24 -19.95 -7.83
N GLN A 151 -9.15 -21.29 -7.98
CA GLN A 151 -10.27 -22.18 -7.73
C GLN A 151 -10.64 -22.20 -6.24
N GLN A 152 -9.65 -22.30 -5.36
CA GLN A 152 -9.89 -22.30 -3.91
C GLN A 152 -10.49 -20.97 -3.43
N VAL A 153 -10.06 -19.84 -3.98
CA VAL A 153 -10.67 -18.53 -3.67
C VAL A 153 -12.13 -18.50 -4.11
N ARG A 154 -12.41 -18.99 -5.33
CA ARG A 154 -13.79 -19.10 -5.82
C ARG A 154 -14.66 -19.96 -4.90
N ASP A 155 -14.15 -21.12 -4.50
CA ASP A 155 -14.89 -22.05 -3.64
C ASP A 155 -15.18 -21.44 -2.25
N VAL A 156 -14.21 -20.73 -1.67
CA VAL A 156 -14.37 -20.06 -0.38
C VAL A 156 -15.36 -18.90 -0.46
N LEU A 157 -15.31 -18.10 -1.52
CA LEU A 157 -16.13 -16.90 -1.65
C LEU A 157 -17.52 -17.14 -2.24
N SER A 158 -17.75 -18.26 -2.89
CA SER A 158 -19.03 -18.57 -3.57
C SER A 158 -20.28 -18.55 -2.67
N PRO A 159 -20.24 -18.86 -1.36
CA PRO A 159 -21.43 -18.80 -0.51
C PRO A 159 -21.87 -17.37 -0.15
N TYR A 160 -21.01 -16.37 -0.36
CA TYR A 160 -21.25 -14.99 0.09
C TYR A 160 -21.93 -14.18 -1.03
N ASP A 161 -22.81 -13.26 -0.65
CA ASP A 161 -23.57 -12.41 -1.55
C ASP A 161 -23.03 -10.97 -1.66
N LEU A 162 -22.09 -10.60 -0.76
CA LEU A 162 -21.40 -9.32 -0.78
C LEU A 162 -19.95 -9.49 -0.31
N LEU A 163 -19.00 -9.09 -1.14
CA LEU A 163 -17.60 -8.99 -0.77
C LEU A 163 -17.25 -7.54 -0.42
N ILE A 164 -16.87 -7.32 0.85
CA ILE A 164 -16.43 -6.03 1.38
C ILE A 164 -14.91 -6.03 1.43
N VAL A 165 -14.27 -5.21 0.59
CA VAL A 165 -12.82 -5.13 0.50
C VAL A 165 -12.31 -3.95 1.33
N LEU A 166 -11.61 -4.24 2.42
CA LEU A 166 -11.02 -3.23 3.30
C LEU A 166 -9.51 -3.14 3.07
N GLY A 167 -9.10 -2.26 2.16
CA GLY A 167 -7.69 -2.00 1.87
C GLY A 167 -6.90 -3.22 1.42
N ALA A 168 -7.54 -4.12 0.68
CA ALA A 168 -6.97 -5.38 0.23
C ALA A 168 -6.69 -5.39 -1.28
N ASP A 169 -5.65 -6.13 -1.65
CA ASP A 169 -5.33 -6.49 -3.03
C ASP A 169 -5.96 -7.85 -3.36
N VAL A 170 -7.10 -7.83 -4.02
CA VAL A 170 -7.98 -9.01 -4.18
C VAL A 170 -7.45 -10.01 -5.22
N LEU A 171 -6.69 -9.55 -6.22
CA LEU A 171 -6.46 -10.32 -7.46
C LEU A 171 -5.04 -10.87 -7.62
N ARG A 172 -4.22 -10.90 -6.57
CA ARG A 172 -2.85 -11.48 -6.63
C ARG A 172 -2.89 -12.99 -6.47
N MET A 173 -3.30 -13.68 -7.52
CA MET A 173 -3.29 -15.13 -7.61
C MET A 173 -1.96 -15.63 -8.17
N SER A 174 -1.51 -16.83 -7.77
CA SER A 174 -0.31 -17.51 -8.29
C SER A 174 -0.65 -18.78 -9.06
N VAL A 175 -1.77 -19.40 -8.77
CA VAL A 175 -2.26 -20.60 -9.45
C VAL A 175 -3.52 -20.21 -10.20
N TRP A 176 -3.43 -20.29 -11.54
CA TRP A 176 -4.52 -19.96 -12.41
C TRP A 176 -5.51 -21.13 -12.55
N ALA A 177 -6.77 -20.84 -12.65
CA ALA A 177 -7.83 -21.77 -13.02
C ALA A 177 -8.80 -21.09 -14.00
N PRO A 178 -9.49 -21.83 -14.89
CA PRO A 178 -10.43 -21.26 -15.85
C PRO A 178 -11.78 -20.91 -15.22
N VAL A 179 -11.75 -20.22 -14.09
CA VAL A 179 -12.93 -19.78 -13.34
C VAL A 179 -12.77 -18.32 -12.92
N GLU A 180 -13.86 -17.61 -12.82
CA GLU A 180 -13.88 -16.27 -12.22
C GLU A 180 -13.67 -16.41 -10.70
N PRO A 181 -12.64 -15.81 -10.11
CA PRO A 181 -12.36 -15.97 -8.68
C PRO A 181 -13.39 -15.29 -7.79
N LEU A 182 -14.06 -14.26 -8.29
CA LEU A 182 -15.11 -13.57 -7.55
C LEU A 182 -16.49 -14.10 -7.99
N PRO A 183 -17.40 -14.27 -7.03
CA PRO A 183 -18.77 -14.74 -7.30
C PRO A 183 -19.62 -13.72 -8.02
#